data_da79a3c474c713f8862478e818982bcb
#
_entry.id   da79a3c474c713f8862478e818982bcb
#
_cell.length_a   1.000
_cell.length_b   1.000
_cell.length_c   1.000
_cell.angle_alpha   90.00
_cell.angle_beta   90.00
_cell.angle_gamma   90.00
#
_symmetry.space_group_name_H-M   'P 1'
#
loop_
_entity.id
_entity.type
_entity.pdbx_description
1 polymer ?
#
loop_
_entity_poly.entity_id
_entity_poly.type
_entity_poly.pdbx_seq_one_letter_code
_entity_poly.pdbx_strand_id
1 'polypeptide(L)'
;MAVIAFVLVLVAAIRCGRAVEAPPLRRVGKAAMHTVGLQVALGIAALVAVLMRRGEMVPVWEVAATTAHQALGAVLIAEVATMAVLARRTITATASPA
;
A
#
# COMPACT_ATOMS: atom_id res chain seq x y z
N MET A 1 6.14 14.50 -3.97
CA MET A 1 5.96 13.24 -4.75
C MET A 1 5.36 12.11 -3.93
N ALA A 2 5.93 11.80 -2.76
CA ALA A 2 5.42 10.71 -1.92
C ALA A 2 3.95 10.90 -1.49
N VAL A 3 3.54 12.12 -1.18
CA VAL A 3 2.15 12.43 -0.78
C VAL A 3 1.18 12.17 -1.93
N ILE A 4 1.55 12.58 -3.15
CA ILE A 4 0.72 12.35 -4.35
C ILE A 4 0.58 10.86 -4.61
N ALA A 5 1.69 10.11 -4.55
CA ALA A 5 1.66 8.67 -4.74
C ALA A 5 0.77 7.99 -3.67
N PHE A 6 0.90 8.41 -2.42
CA PHE A 6 0.08 7.91 -1.32
C PHE A 6 -1.41 8.13 -1.57
N VAL A 7 -1.80 9.34 -1.95
CA VAL A 7 -3.20 9.69 -2.22
C VAL A 7 -3.74 8.86 -3.38
N LEU A 8 -2.96 8.71 -4.47
CA LEU A 8 -3.37 7.92 -5.63
C LEU A 8 -3.57 6.44 -5.26
N VAL A 9 -2.65 5.88 -4.49
CA VAL A 9 -2.75 4.48 -4.03
C VAL A 9 -3.97 4.31 -3.13
N LEU A 10 -4.20 5.25 -2.21
CA LEU A 10 -5.33 5.19 -1.30
C LEU A 10 -6.66 5.25 -2.04
N VAL A 11 -6.79 6.17 -3.02
CA VAL A 11 -7.99 6.28 -3.85
C VAL A 11 -8.23 4.99 -4.64
N ALA A 12 -7.18 4.46 -5.25
CA ALA A 12 -7.27 3.20 -6.00
C ALA A 12 -7.70 2.05 -5.09
N ALA A 13 -7.12 1.93 -3.90
CA ALA A 13 -7.45 0.88 -2.93
C ALA A 13 -8.91 0.98 -2.47
N ILE A 14 -9.39 2.20 -2.19
CA ILE A 14 -10.77 2.41 -1.76
C ILE A 14 -11.74 2.00 -2.88
N ARG A 15 -11.48 2.44 -4.11
CA ARG A 15 -12.33 2.10 -5.25
C ARG A 15 -12.35 0.61 -5.51
N CYS A 16 -11.20 -0.05 -5.47
CA CYS A 16 -11.12 -1.50 -5.67
C CYS A 16 -11.81 -2.25 -4.53
N GLY A 17 -11.68 -1.78 -3.29
CA GLY A 17 -12.32 -2.37 -2.13
C GLY A 17 -13.85 -2.30 -2.16
N ARG A 18 -14.41 -1.41 -2.98
CA ARG A 18 -15.85 -1.25 -3.18
C ARG A 18 -16.37 -1.92 -4.45
N ALA A 19 -15.53 -2.62 -5.19
CA ALA A 19 -15.90 -3.28 -6.44
C ALA A 19 -16.69 -4.56 -6.15
N VAL A 20 -18.02 -4.45 -6.05
CA VAL A 20 -18.91 -5.55 -5.70
C VAL A 20 -18.95 -6.62 -6.80
N GLU A 21 -18.84 -6.20 -8.07
CA GLU A 21 -18.94 -7.10 -9.22
C GLU A 21 -17.63 -7.79 -9.58
N ALA A 22 -16.54 -7.46 -8.87
CA ALA A 22 -15.22 -8.03 -9.12
C ALA A 22 -14.60 -8.49 -7.79
N PRO A 23 -15.01 -9.67 -7.25
CA PRO A 23 -14.52 -10.14 -5.96
C PRO A 23 -12.99 -10.18 -5.80
N PRO A 24 -12.19 -10.66 -6.80
CA PRO A 24 -10.74 -10.61 -6.67
C PRO A 24 -10.19 -9.19 -6.50
N LEU A 25 -10.72 -8.24 -7.27
CA LEU A 25 -10.33 -6.84 -7.21
C LEU A 25 -10.68 -6.24 -5.85
N ARG A 26 -11.86 -6.56 -5.32
CA ARG A 26 -12.31 -6.12 -4.00
C ARG A 26 -11.39 -6.63 -2.90
N ARG A 27 -10.98 -7.90 -2.97
CA ARG A 27 -10.08 -8.50 -1.97
C ARG A 27 -8.72 -7.81 -1.96
N VAL A 28 -8.14 -7.60 -3.13
CA VAL A 28 -6.84 -6.93 -3.26
C VAL A 28 -6.95 -5.48 -2.81
N GLY A 29 -8.04 -4.79 -3.16
CA GLY A 29 -8.29 -3.42 -2.73
C GLY A 29 -8.37 -3.30 -1.21
N LYS A 30 -9.08 -4.21 -0.54
CA LYS A 30 -9.15 -4.23 0.92
C LYS A 30 -7.79 -4.54 1.55
N ALA A 31 -7.07 -5.51 1.01
CA ALA A 31 -5.72 -5.82 1.45
C ALA A 31 -4.80 -4.61 1.32
N ALA A 32 -4.87 -3.89 0.20
CA ALA A 32 -4.09 -2.68 -0.03
C ALA A 32 -4.44 -1.58 0.97
N MET A 33 -5.71 -1.42 1.34
CA MET A 33 -6.13 -0.46 2.37
C MET A 33 -5.47 -0.76 3.73
N HIS A 34 -5.44 -2.03 4.13
CA HIS A 34 -4.78 -2.44 5.35
C HIS A 34 -3.27 -2.23 5.27
N THR A 35 -2.66 -2.55 4.14
CA THR A 35 -1.22 -2.35 3.91
C THR A 35 -0.86 -0.87 3.97
N VAL A 36 -1.68 0.01 3.37
CA VAL A 36 -1.47 1.47 3.43
C VAL A 36 -1.54 1.96 4.88
N GLY A 37 -2.53 1.51 5.64
CA GLY A 37 -2.66 1.88 7.05
C GLY A 37 -1.44 1.47 7.86
N LEU A 38 -0.98 0.24 7.69
CA LEU A 38 0.20 -0.27 8.37
C LEU A 38 1.46 0.44 7.90
N GLN A 39 1.56 0.75 6.60
CA GLN A 39 2.67 1.50 6.02
C GLN A 39 2.80 2.89 6.65
N VAL A 40 1.68 3.59 6.80
CA VAL A 40 1.66 4.90 7.44
C VAL A 40 2.08 4.79 8.91
N ALA A 41 1.56 3.81 9.63
CA ALA A 41 1.91 3.59 11.03
C ALA A 41 3.41 3.33 11.21
N LEU A 42 3.98 2.47 10.37
CA LEU A 42 5.42 2.18 10.40
C LEU A 42 6.26 3.38 9.98
N GLY A 43 5.79 4.16 9.01
CA GLY A 43 6.45 5.39 8.59
C GLY A 43 6.52 6.41 9.73
N ILE A 44 5.42 6.59 10.46
CA ILE A 44 5.37 7.47 11.63
C ILE A 44 6.30 6.95 12.72
N ALA A 45 6.28 5.64 12.99
CA ALA A 45 7.17 5.03 13.98
C ALA A 45 8.65 5.24 13.62
N ALA A 46 9.01 5.04 12.36
CA ALA A 46 10.36 5.27 11.88
C ALA A 46 10.77 6.74 12.02
N LEU A 47 9.87 7.66 11.68
CA LEU A 47 10.13 9.10 11.80
C LEU A 47 10.34 9.51 13.26
N VAL A 48 9.45 9.03 14.15
CA VAL A 48 9.59 9.29 15.59
C VAL A 48 10.93 8.77 16.11
N ALA A 49 11.32 7.57 15.67
CA ALA A 49 12.60 6.97 16.03
C ALA A 49 13.77 7.87 15.66
N VAL A 50 13.78 8.38 14.44
CA VAL A 50 14.84 9.28 13.94
C VAL A 50 14.87 10.58 14.74
N LEU A 51 13.68 11.17 14.99
CA LEU A 51 13.57 12.43 15.72
C LEU A 51 13.97 12.32 17.20
N MET A 52 13.74 11.16 17.79
CA MET A 52 14.05 10.92 19.21
C MET A 52 15.45 10.36 19.43
N ARG A 53 16.16 10.05 18.36
CA ARG A 53 17.51 9.48 18.48
C ARG A 53 18.46 10.49 19.13
N ARG A 54 19.09 10.02 20.20
CA ARG A 54 20.10 10.78 20.92
C ARG A 54 21.42 10.01 20.82
N GLY A 55 22.39 10.60 20.13
CA GLY A 55 23.67 9.99 19.91
C GLY A 55 23.85 9.47 18.49
N GLU A 56 25.03 8.90 18.19
CA GLU A 56 25.40 8.49 16.85
C GLU A 56 24.99 7.04 16.52
N MET A 57 24.73 6.22 17.53
CA MET A 57 24.36 4.82 17.33
C MET A 57 22.88 4.70 16.98
N VAL A 58 22.59 3.98 15.92
CA VAL A 58 21.22 3.70 15.49
C VAL A 58 20.69 2.52 16.32
N PRO A 59 19.59 2.69 17.08
CA PRO A 59 19.02 1.59 17.83
C PRO A 59 18.42 0.52 16.92
N VAL A 60 18.43 -0.71 17.38
CA VAL A 60 17.93 -1.87 16.61
C VAL A 60 16.46 -1.68 16.21
N TRP A 61 15.64 -1.12 17.08
CA TRP A 61 14.22 -0.92 16.79
C TRP A 61 13.99 0.10 15.66
N GLU A 62 14.87 1.09 15.52
CA GLU A 62 14.81 2.03 14.39
C GLU A 62 15.11 1.30 13.07
N VAL A 63 16.13 0.45 13.06
CA VAL A 63 16.46 -0.37 11.90
C VAL A 63 15.30 -1.29 11.56
N ALA A 64 14.72 -1.94 12.57
CA ALA A 64 13.58 -2.84 12.37
C ALA A 64 12.37 -2.11 11.80
N ALA A 65 12.02 -0.94 12.34
CA ALA A 65 10.90 -0.13 11.87
C ALA A 65 11.10 0.34 10.42
N THR A 66 12.30 0.82 10.11
CA THR A 66 12.64 1.29 8.76
C THR A 66 12.62 0.14 7.75
N THR A 67 13.19 -1.00 8.11
CA THR A 67 13.20 -2.19 7.25
C THR A 67 11.78 -2.71 7.01
N ALA A 68 10.96 -2.78 8.05
CA ALA A 68 9.56 -3.20 7.93
C ALA A 68 8.76 -2.24 7.05
N HIS A 69 8.99 -0.94 7.20
CA HIS A 69 8.35 0.09 6.37
C HIS A 69 8.72 -0.11 4.89
N GLN A 70 9.99 -0.35 4.58
CA GLN A 70 10.45 -0.61 3.21
C GLN A 70 9.89 -1.91 2.65
N ALA A 71 9.87 -2.98 3.45
CA ALA A 71 9.33 -4.28 3.04
C ALA A 71 7.84 -4.17 2.72
N LEU A 72 7.07 -3.48 3.56
CA LEU A 72 5.65 -3.25 3.30
C LEU A 72 5.42 -2.36 2.09
N GLY A 73 6.32 -1.41 1.84
CA GLY A 73 6.28 -0.61 0.62
C GLY A 73 6.37 -1.48 -0.63
N ALA A 74 7.24 -2.48 -0.62
CA ALA A 74 7.37 -3.44 -1.71
C ALA A 74 6.10 -4.29 -1.88
N VAL A 75 5.50 -4.74 -0.77
CA VAL A 75 4.23 -5.46 -0.80
C VAL A 75 3.12 -4.58 -1.38
N LEU A 76 3.08 -3.32 -0.98
CA LEU A 76 2.09 -2.36 -1.48
C LEU A 76 2.21 -2.15 -2.99
N ILE A 77 3.44 -2.06 -3.51
CA ILE A 77 3.69 -1.95 -4.95
C ILE A 77 3.15 -3.19 -5.66
N ALA A 78 3.39 -4.38 -5.12
CA ALA A 78 2.87 -5.62 -5.68
C ALA A 78 1.34 -5.64 -5.68
N GLU A 79 0.70 -5.18 -4.61
CA GLU A 79 -0.76 -5.09 -4.51
C GLU A 79 -1.32 -4.10 -5.53
N VAL A 80 -0.69 -2.95 -5.71
CA VAL A 80 -1.10 -1.95 -6.71
C VAL A 80 -0.98 -2.51 -8.11
N ALA A 81 0.11 -3.20 -8.42
CA ALA A 81 0.29 -3.86 -9.71
C ALA A 81 -0.79 -4.92 -9.95
N THR A 82 -1.13 -5.71 -8.93
CA THR A 82 -2.20 -6.70 -8.99
C THR A 82 -3.54 -6.04 -9.25
N MET A 83 -3.86 -4.94 -8.54
CA MET A 83 -5.08 -4.17 -8.77
C MET A 83 -5.17 -3.67 -10.21
N ALA A 84 -4.07 -3.16 -10.75
CA ALA A 84 -4.03 -2.66 -12.13
C ALA A 84 -4.33 -3.78 -13.13
N VAL A 85 -3.74 -4.96 -12.94
CA VAL A 85 -3.97 -6.11 -13.80
C VAL A 85 -5.42 -6.59 -13.70
N LEU A 86 -5.94 -6.72 -12.49
CA LEU A 86 -7.32 -7.17 -12.27
C LEU A 86 -8.34 -6.17 -12.81
N ALA A 87 -8.11 -4.87 -12.61
CA ALA A 87 -8.97 -3.83 -13.13
C ALA A 87 -8.98 -3.86 -14.66
N ARG A 88 -7.82 -4.02 -15.29
CA ARG A 88 -7.71 -4.13 -16.74
C ARG A 88 -8.46 -5.34 -17.28
N ARG A 89 -8.34 -6.50 -16.63
CA ARG A 89 -9.07 -7.71 -17.01
C ARG A 89 -10.57 -7.54 -16.87
N THR A 90 -11.02 -6.89 -15.81
CA THR A 90 -12.44 -6.62 -15.57
C THR A 90 -13.01 -5.72 -16.66
N ILE A 91 -12.31 -4.63 -17.01
CA ILE A 91 -12.72 -3.71 -18.08
C ILE A 91 -12.78 -4.46 -19.42
N THR A 92 -11.76 -5.24 -19.74
CA THR A 92 -11.69 -6.01 -20.99
C THR A 92 -12.84 -7.01 -21.08
N ALA A 93 -13.14 -7.73 -20.01
CA ALA A 93 -14.24 -8.70 -19.96
C ALA A 93 -15.60 -8.01 -20.14
N THR A 94 -15.79 -6.82 -19.54
CA THR A 94 -17.03 -6.05 -19.65
C THR A 94 -17.20 -5.45 -21.06
N ALA A 95 -16.11 -5.04 -21.70
CA ALA A 95 -16.12 -4.47 -23.03
C ALA A 95 -16.23 -5.51 -24.15
N SER A 96 -15.95 -6.79 -23.85
CA SER A 96 -15.99 -7.86 -24.85
C SER A 96 -17.43 -8.19 -25.22
N PRO A 97 -17.83 -8.14 -26.50
CA PRO A 97 -19.14 -8.60 -26.92
C PRO A 97 -19.24 -10.12 -26.71
N ALA A 98 -20.28 -10.53 -26.04
CA ALA A 98 -20.50 -11.95 -25.76
C ALA A 98 -20.84 -12.72 -27.03
#